data_806b33a76eb09937ba71d409052c5f7c
#
_entry.id   806b33a76eb09937ba71d409052c5f7c
#
_cell.length_a   1.000
_cell.length_b   1.000
_cell.length_c   1.000
_cell.angle_alpha   90.00
_cell.angle_beta   90.00
_cell.angle_gamma   90.00
#
_symmetry.space_group_name_H-M   'P 1'
#
loop_
_entity.id
_entity.type
_entity.pdbx_description
1 polymer ?
#
loop_
_entity_poly.entity_id
_entity_poly.type
_entity_poly.pdbx_seq_one_letter_code
_entity_poly.pdbx_strand_id
1 'polypeptide(L)'
;MVKSRFAVFGTGRYGTQIALSLAKRGAEVFTFDARQEKAEHLKDEVALAVTIAATDKKALLGQNVQDMDAAVVAIGENFEAAVLTTLNLLDLGIPRI
;
A
#
# COMPACT_ATOMS: atom_id res chain seq x y z
N MET A 1 -5.73 -5.48 -22.20
CA MET A 1 -5.06 -6.22 -21.12
C MET A 1 -5.27 -5.50 -19.79
N VAL A 2 -5.71 -6.23 -18.77
CA VAL A 2 -5.94 -5.68 -17.45
C VAL A 2 -4.64 -5.72 -16.65
N LYS A 3 -4.22 -4.59 -16.09
CA LYS A 3 -3.04 -4.54 -15.24
C LYS A 3 -3.35 -5.07 -13.85
N SER A 4 -2.40 -5.75 -13.25
CA SER A 4 -2.50 -6.14 -11.85
C SER A 4 -2.41 -4.91 -10.97
N ARG A 5 -3.20 -4.88 -9.90
CA ARG A 5 -3.24 -3.78 -8.94
C ARG A 5 -2.63 -4.22 -7.63
N PHE A 6 -1.61 -3.50 -7.19
CA PHE A 6 -0.92 -3.76 -5.94
C PHE A 6 -1.02 -2.57 -5.01
N ALA A 7 -1.32 -2.83 -3.74
CA ALA A 7 -1.26 -1.83 -2.69
C ALA A 7 0.00 -2.08 -1.87
N VAL A 8 0.80 -1.05 -1.62
CA VAL A 8 2.00 -1.14 -0.80
C VAL A 8 1.83 -0.23 0.41
N PHE A 9 1.83 -0.81 1.58
CA PHE A 9 1.66 -0.08 2.84
C PHE A 9 3.00 0.09 3.52
N GLY A 10 3.42 1.33 3.67
CA GLY A 10 4.74 1.69 4.18
C GLY A 10 5.71 1.95 3.04
N THR A 11 6.16 3.20 2.92
CA THR A 11 7.05 3.62 1.84
C THR A 11 8.39 4.09 2.37
N GLY A 12 8.95 3.31 3.31
CA GLY A 12 10.32 3.45 3.73
C GLY A 12 11.24 2.81 2.70
N ARG A 13 12.40 2.34 3.14
CA ARG A 13 13.41 1.77 2.23
C ARG A 13 12.87 0.61 1.40
N TYR A 14 12.28 -0.39 2.05
CA TYR A 14 11.84 -1.60 1.35
C TYR A 14 10.55 -1.39 0.59
N GLY A 15 9.57 -0.71 1.19
CA GLY A 15 8.30 -0.45 0.51
C GLY A 15 8.48 0.37 -0.75
N THR A 16 9.37 1.36 -0.74
CA THR A 16 9.69 2.16 -1.91
C THR A 16 10.28 1.28 -3.02
N GLN A 17 11.25 0.42 -2.69
CA GLN A 17 11.87 -0.47 -3.67
C GLN A 17 10.84 -1.43 -4.29
N ILE A 18 9.98 -1.98 -3.48
CA ILE A 18 8.93 -2.89 -3.95
C ILE A 18 7.98 -2.14 -4.89
N ALA A 19 7.52 -0.96 -4.48
CA ALA A 19 6.59 -0.16 -5.28
C ALA A 19 7.18 0.19 -6.64
N LEU A 20 8.42 0.66 -6.66
CA LEU A 20 9.10 1.04 -7.90
C LEU A 20 9.32 -0.17 -8.81
N SER A 21 9.69 -1.31 -8.23
CA SER A 21 9.92 -2.55 -9.00
C SER A 21 8.64 -3.04 -9.65
N LEU A 22 7.53 -2.99 -8.92
CA LEU A 22 6.22 -3.39 -9.46
C LEU A 22 5.76 -2.44 -10.56
N ALA A 23 5.94 -1.14 -10.36
CA ALA A 23 5.56 -0.13 -11.35
C ALA A 23 6.35 -0.31 -12.64
N LYS A 24 7.64 -0.59 -12.53
CA LYS A 24 8.49 -0.85 -13.70
C LYS A 24 8.03 -2.05 -14.52
N ARG A 25 7.42 -3.02 -13.85
CA ARG A 25 6.93 -4.23 -14.51
C ARG A 25 5.51 -4.08 -15.05
N GLY A 26 4.99 -2.86 -15.04
CA GLY A 26 3.69 -2.56 -15.64
C GLY A 26 2.50 -2.71 -14.73
N ALA A 27 2.71 -2.99 -13.44
CA ALA A 27 1.61 -3.06 -12.49
C ALA A 27 1.09 -1.66 -12.15
N GLU A 28 -0.17 -1.59 -11.79
CA GLU A 28 -0.77 -0.39 -11.20
C GLU A 28 -0.50 -0.42 -9.70
N VAL A 29 0.32 0.50 -9.21
CA VAL A 29 0.77 0.50 -7.83
C VAL A 29 0.16 1.67 -7.06
N PHE A 30 -0.41 1.35 -5.90
CA PHE A 30 -1.02 2.32 -4.99
C PHE A 30 -0.25 2.25 -3.68
N THR A 31 0.39 3.36 -3.28
CA THR A 31 1.18 3.37 -2.05
C THR A 31 0.47 4.15 -0.96
N PHE A 32 0.61 3.66 0.27
CA PHE A 32 -0.04 4.23 1.45
C PHE A 32 0.98 4.35 2.57
N ASP A 33 1.10 5.54 3.14
CA ASP A 33 1.97 5.79 4.29
C ASP A 33 1.33 6.83 5.18
N ALA A 34 1.48 6.67 6.49
CA ALA A 34 0.94 7.63 7.44
C ALA A 34 1.74 8.94 7.45
N ARG A 35 2.95 8.93 6.90
CA ARG A 35 3.84 10.08 6.88
C ARG A 35 3.80 10.74 5.51
N GLN A 36 3.37 12.00 5.48
CA GLN A 36 3.20 12.73 4.23
C GLN A 36 4.47 12.80 3.39
N GLU A 37 5.62 13.04 4.01
CA GLU A 37 6.88 13.16 3.29
C GLU A 37 7.29 11.86 2.62
N LYS A 38 6.85 10.71 3.15
CA LYS A 38 7.14 9.41 2.54
C LYS A 38 6.23 9.13 1.35
N ALA A 39 4.99 9.57 1.42
CA ALA A 39 4.06 9.41 0.29
C ALA A 39 4.44 10.31 -0.88
N GLU A 40 4.80 11.57 -0.59
CA GLU A 40 5.07 12.59 -1.60
C GLU A 40 6.16 12.19 -2.60
N HIS A 41 7.23 11.52 -2.14
CA HIS A 41 8.35 11.23 -3.03
C HIS A 41 8.05 10.15 -4.08
N LEU A 42 6.92 9.48 -3.98
CA LEU A 42 6.53 8.45 -4.93
C LEU A 42 5.40 8.86 -5.88
N LYS A 43 4.81 10.02 -5.68
CA LYS A 43 3.58 10.38 -6.39
C LYS A 43 3.72 10.41 -7.92
N ASP A 44 4.91 10.66 -8.44
CA ASP A 44 5.14 10.69 -9.88
C ASP A 44 5.58 9.34 -10.45
N GLU A 45 5.85 8.36 -9.58
CA GLU A 45 6.40 7.06 -9.98
C GLU A 45 5.38 5.94 -9.91
N VAL A 46 4.27 6.16 -9.21
CA VAL A 46 3.22 5.15 -9.01
C VAL A 46 1.87 5.72 -9.42
N ALA A 47 0.86 4.84 -9.53
CA ALA A 47 -0.47 5.27 -9.94
C ALA A 47 -1.10 6.23 -8.93
N LEU A 48 -0.88 5.99 -7.64
CA LEU A 48 -1.40 6.85 -6.58
C LEU A 48 -0.56 6.67 -5.33
N ALA A 49 -0.21 7.79 -4.70
CA ALA A 49 0.51 7.78 -3.42
C ALA A 49 -0.33 8.57 -2.42
N VAL A 50 -0.77 7.92 -1.35
CA VAL A 50 -1.74 8.47 -0.40
C VAL A 50 -1.17 8.50 1.01
N THR A 51 -1.45 9.57 1.73
CA THR A 51 -1.13 9.68 3.15
C THR A 51 -2.35 9.26 3.95
N ILE A 52 -2.30 8.07 4.55
CA ILE A 52 -3.36 7.58 5.43
C ILE A 52 -2.78 6.69 6.52
N ALA A 53 -3.51 6.55 7.60
CA ALA A 53 -3.18 5.59 8.65
C ALA A 53 -3.87 4.25 8.34
N ALA A 54 -3.10 3.28 7.84
CA ALA A 54 -3.64 1.97 7.45
C ALA A 54 -4.12 1.13 8.66
N THR A 55 -3.83 1.57 9.87
CA THR A 55 -4.39 0.98 11.08
C THR A 55 -5.86 1.37 11.27
N ASP A 56 -6.34 2.36 10.54
CA ASP A 56 -7.73 2.79 10.57
C ASP A 56 -8.48 2.13 9.39
N LYS A 57 -9.31 1.15 9.70
CA LYS A 57 -10.05 0.40 8.70
C LYS A 57 -10.97 1.27 7.85
N LYS A 58 -11.57 2.30 8.45
CA LYS A 58 -12.44 3.22 7.71
C LYS A 58 -11.68 3.99 6.65
N ALA A 59 -10.44 4.40 6.96
CA ALA A 59 -9.60 5.10 6.00
C ALA A 59 -9.29 4.20 4.81
N LEU A 60 -9.03 2.92 5.05
CA LEU A 60 -8.77 1.94 3.99
C LEU A 60 -9.98 1.75 3.08
N LEU A 61 -11.18 1.65 3.67
CA LEU A 61 -12.41 1.50 2.89
C LEU A 61 -12.60 2.65 1.91
N GLY A 62 -12.24 3.86 2.32
CA GLY A 62 -12.34 5.04 1.47
C GLY A 62 -11.40 5.03 0.28
N GLN A 63 -10.38 4.15 0.28
CA GLN A 63 -9.40 4.06 -0.78
C GLN A 63 -9.64 2.88 -1.74
N ASN A 64 -10.73 2.15 -1.58
CA ASN A 64 -11.08 1.01 -2.44
C ASN A 64 -9.99 -0.07 -2.46
N VAL A 65 -9.35 -0.30 -1.33
CA VAL A 65 -8.27 -1.30 -1.25
C VAL A 65 -8.77 -2.71 -1.52
N GLN A 66 -10.05 -2.98 -1.33
CA GLN A 66 -10.65 -4.27 -1.60
C GLN A 66 -10.61 -4.64 -3.08
N ASP A 67 -10.36 -3.68 -3.97
CA ASP A 67 -10.24 -3.93 -5.41
C ASP A 67 -8.82 -4.31 -5.82
N MET A 68 -7.90 -4.37 -4.88
CA MET A 68 -6.50 -4.74 -5.18
C MET A 68 -6.36 -6.24 -5.36
N ASP A 69 -5.46 -6.63 -6.26
CA ASP A 69 -5.13 -8.05 -6.46
C ASP A 69 -4.26 -8.58 -5.32
N ALA A 70 -3.40 -7.73 -4.79
CA ALA A 70 -2.51 -8.09 -3.70
C ALA A 70 -2.11 -6.84 -2.91
N ALA A 71 -1.73 -7.05 -1.66
CA ALA A 71 -1.20 -6.00 -0.80
C ALA A 71 0.12 -6.45 -0.20
N VAL A 72 1.05 -5.51 -0.08
CA VAL A 72 2.33 -5.74 0.57
C VAL A 72 2.39 -4.84 1.80
N VAL A 73 2.61 -5.43 2.96
CA VAL A 73 2.77 -4.68 4.20
C VAL A 73 4.26 -4.56 4.49
N ALA A 74 4.80 -3.37 4.25
CA ALA A 74 6.23 -3.08 4.40
C ALA A 74 6.49 -2.04 5.49
N ILE A 75 5.77 -2.16 6.60
CA ILE A 75 5.89 -1.27 7.75
C ILE A 75 6.93 -1.88 8.70
N GLY A 76 8.19 -1.47 8.53
CA GLY A 76 9.30 -2.11 9.23
C GLY A 76 9.62 -1.57 10.60
N GLU A 77 9.28 -0.31 10.88
CA GLU A 77 9.65 0.35 12.12
C GLU A 77 8.59 0.29 13.21
N ASN A 78 7.40 -0.27 12.93
CA ASN A 78 6.32 -0.35 13.89
C ASN A 78 5.59 -1.68 13.70
N PHE A 79 5.97 -2.67 14.50
CA PHE A 79 5.40 -4.01 14.39
C PHE A 79 3.90 -4.03 14.66
N GLU A 80 3.45 -3.27 15.67
CA GLU A 80 2.03 -3.20 15.98
C GLU A 80 1.22 -2.66 14.80
N ALA A 81 1.69 -1.58 14.18
CA ALA A 81 1.03 -1.02 13.01
C ALA A 81 1.00 -2.02 11.85
N ALA A 82 2.07 -2.78 11.65
CA ALA A 82 2.12 -3.80 10.61
C ALA A 82 1.08 -4.89 10.85
N VAL A 83 0.95 -5.35 12.08
CA VAL A 83 -0.03 -6.38 12.44
C VAL A 83 -1.45 -5.87 12.27
N LEU A 84 -1.75 -4.67 12.78
CA LEU A 84 -3.09 -4.09 12.67
C LEU A 84 -3.48 -3.84 11.21
N THR A 85 -2.55 -3.34 10.42
CA THR A 85 -2.79 -3.14 8.99
C THR A 85 -3.10 -4.46 8.30
N THR A 86 -2.32 -5.50 8.59
CA THR A 86 -2.54 -6.83 8.01
C THR A 86 -3.92 -7.38 8.36
N LEU A 87 -4.33 -7.24 9.63
CA LEU A 87 -5.65 -7.70 10.06
C LEU A 87 -6.77 -6.94 9.35
N ASN A 88 -6.62 -5.62 9.17
CA ASN A 88 -7.59 -4.83 8.44
C ASN A 88 -7.72 -5.29 7.00
N LEU A 89 -6.60 -5.59 6.35
CA LEU A 89 -6.59 -6.06 4.96
C LEU A 89 -7.24 -7.44 4.82
N LEU A 90 -7.00 -8.32 5.80
CA LEU A 90 -7.66 -9.63 5.82
C LEU A 90 -9.17 -9.47 5.93
N ASP A 91 -9.63 -8.58 6.80
CA ASP A 91 -11.06 -8.30 6.97
C ASP A 91 -11.69 -7.75 5.71
N LEU A 92 -10.94 -7.00 4.90
CA LEU A 92 -11.44 -6.42 3.66
C LEU A 92 -11.42 -7.39 2.49
N GLY A 93 -10.88 -8.59 2.68
CA GLY A 93 -10.95 -9.65 1.69
C GLY A 93 -9.98 -9.53 0.53
N ILE A 94 -8.84 -8.89 0.75
CA ILE A 94 -7.81 -8.82 -0.31
C ILE A 94 -7.27 -10.23 -0.56
N PRO A 95 -7.20 -10.67 -1.83
CA PRO A 95 -6.84 -12.06 -2.14
C PRO A 95 -5.46 -12.50 -1.67
N ARG A 96 -4.48 -11.60 -1.67
CA ARG A 96 -3.09 -11.91 -1.29
C ARG A 96 -2.50 -10.77 -0.49
N ILE A 97 -1.88 -11.13 0.60
CA ILE A 97 -1.21 -10.17 1.47
C ILE A 97 0.19 -10.68 1.78
#